data_01a94d4741e395f26e23cd2e3167083d
#
_entry.id   01a94d4741e395f26e23cd2e3167083d
#
_cell.length_a   1.000
_cell.length_b   1.000
_cell.length_c   1.000
_cell.angle_alpha   90.00
_cell.angle_beta   90.00
_cell.angle_gamma   90.00
#
_symmetry.space_group_name_H-M   'P 1'
#
loop_
_entity.id
_entity.type
_entity.pdbx_description
1 polymer ?
#
loop_
_entity_poly.entity_id
_entity_poly.type
_entity_poly.pdbx_seq_one_letter_code
_entity_poly.pdbx_strand_id
1 'polypeptide(L)'
;MAHWVSLRWIGHASLLAPLLAGCSDERIVFREPVNPPPDANSGFLGYFTATDKQTTCGNCHIGHQRAWLNTAHADAYATLAGSGSAQTFCYSCHTVSNKGNATASPAGWEAVADTAYHDVQCESCHGPGNTHVQEPDAPASAGNPPLAHVGVLGDSATQARSCADCHSGTHHPFVDEWAQSAHARSLEEEPGVFVADNPSCASCHEGKAALAAWGVTSNYAERGLTGSENFLGMTCAVCHDPHGSAKKADGTPLAGQLRFPIDVPDANQNLCMKCHQRRSEPDATAARGPHSPQGPMLLGDAGYKPAGFDPDVQAVASTHGSERNPRLCAGCHVNSYTVTDQATGAFQARSVGHLFLPIPCLGPNGVPTTDKTCAYTASARTWGACTSAGCHGDATTAAAAFTLSRQRMDDLTREIWDDINADDVVDDADGGYLADVVAIPPAEFLATDGRVSPAEGARFNVRMLRIVHGGDGSSGVHNPFLAEALLRANIEELKATYPGLPALRARVQEIMNGPLGAVTKRPLSRPLISRPITAR
;
A
#
# COMPACT_ATOMS: atom_id res chain seq x y z
N MET A 1 58.48 69.14 32.82
CA MET A 1 59.14 69.92 31.75
C MET A 1 58.56 69.34 30.43
N ALA A 2 57.68 70.10 29.80
CA ALA A 2 57.79 70.71 28.49
C ALA A 2 58.02 69.67 27.36
N HIS A 3 57.36 69.59 26.26
CA HIS A 3 56.75 70.59 25.40
C HIS A 3 55.68 69.98 24.52
N TRP A 4 54.70 70.83 24.19
CA TRP A 4 53.72 70.75 23.15
C TRP A 4 54.35 70.64 21.74
N VAL A 5 53.63 69.85 20.83
CA VAL A 5 53.47 70.28 19.44
C VAL A 5 52.12 69.80 18.96
N SER A 6 51.26 70.73 18.64
CA SER A 6 49.98 70.58 17.97
C SER A 6 50.22 70.51 16.47
N LEU A 7 49.67 69.47 15.77
CA LEU A 7 49.49 69.48 14.32
C LEU A 7 48.02 69.39 13.99
N ARG A 8 47.50 70.50 13.44
CA ARG A 8 46.17 70.58 12.83
C ARG A 8 46.21 69.87 11.48
N TRP A 9 45.37 68.84 11.33
CA TRP A 9 45.03 68.30 10.00
C TRP A 9 43.69 68.81 9.60
N ILE A 10 43.64 69.53 8.47
CA ILE A 10 42.47 70.01 7.77
C ILE A 10 41.84 68.81 7.05
N GLY A 11 40.72 68.36 7.55
CA GLY A 11 39.96 67.28 6.88
C GLY A 11 39.17 67.84 5.70
N HIS A 12 39.48 67.32 4.50
CA HIS A 12 38.60 67.48 3.35
C HIS A 12 37.46 66.50 3.51
N ALA A 13 36.27 67.00 3.82
CA ALA A 13 35.04 66.24 3.76
C ALA A 13 34.64 66.06 2.30
N SER A 14 35.02 64.93 1.71
CA SER A 14 34.47 64.47 0.43
C SER A 14 33.06 63.93 0.69
N LEU A 15 32.04 64.66 0.27
CA LEU A 15 30.68 64.20 0.19
C LEU A 15 30.62 63.13 -0.91
N LEU A 16 30.73 61.83 -0.53
CA LEU A 16 30.25 60.71 -1.34
C LEU A 16 28.73 60.62 -1.14
N ALA A 17 27.97 61.16 -2.08
CA ALA A 17 26.55 60.84 -2.22
C ALA A 17 26.46 59.38 -2.66
N PRO A 18 25.80 58.48 -1.92
CA PRO A 18 25.49 57.16 -2.45
C PRO A 18 24.49 57.35 -3.58
N LEU A 19 24.89 57.08 -4.81
CA LEU A 19 24.03 56.76 -5.92
C LEU A 19 23.29 55.46 -5.50
N LEU A 20 22.14 55.60 -4.88
CA LEU A 20 21.12 54.58 -4.84
C LEU A 20 20.62 54.39 -6.28
N ALA A 21 21.38 53.60 -7.07
CA ALA A 21 20.82 52.96 -8.21
C ALA A 21 19.75 52.02 -7.66
N GLY A 22 18.53 52.46 -7.65
CA GLY A 22 17.38 51.61 -7.49
C GLY A 22 17.45 50.59 -8.63
N CYS A 23 17.92 49.37 -8.33
CA CYS A 23 17.52 48.24 -9.12
C CYS A 23 16.02 48.17 -9.00
N SER A 24 15.30 48.69 -9.97
CA SER A 24 13.93 48.29 -10.19
C SER A 24 14.04 46.79 -10.47
N ASP A 25 13.61 45.98 -9.54
CA ASP A 25 13.32 44.59 -9.81
C ASP A 25 12.17 44.52 -10.82
N GLU A 26 12.44 44.92 -12.04
CA GLU A 26 11.60 44.55 -13.17
C GLU A 26 11.79 43.04 -13.34
N ARG A 27 10.97 42.29 -12.64
CA ARG A 27 10.81 40.86 -12.86
C ARG A 27 10.20 40.71 -14.25
N ILE A 28 11.05 40.58 -15.28
CA ILE A 28 10.59 40.23 -16.62
C ILE A 28 10.03 38.84 -16.53
N VAL A 29 8.74 38.72 -16.31
CA VAL A 29 8.01 37.47 -16.41
C VAL A 29 7.82 37.21 -17.90
N PHE A 30 8.66 36.40 -18.49
CA PHE A 30 8.40 35.84 -19.83
C PHE A 30 7.17 34.94 -19.70
N ARG A 31 6.01 35.47 -20.06
CA ARG A 31 4.83 34.61 -20.23
C ARG A 31 4.86 34.09 -21.64
N GLU A 32 5.01 32.76 -21.77
CA GLU A 32 4.75 32.11 -23.04
C GLU A 32 3.34 32.49 -23.52
N PRO A 33 3.15 32.76 -24.82
CA PRO A 33 1.83 33.01 -25.34
C PRO A 33 0.91 31.83 -25.06
N VAL A 34 -0.19 32.08 -24.40
CA VAL A 34 -1.20 31.05 -24.14
C VAL A 34 -2.10 30.95 -25.35
N ASN A 35 -2.22 29.77 -25.93
CA ASN A 35 -3.19 29.53 -26.99
C ASN A 35 -4.60 29.68 -26.37
N PRO A 36 -5.54 30.31 -27.09
CA PRO A 36 -6.92 30.36 -26.60
C PRO A 36 -7.48 28.93 -26.47
N PRO A 37 -8.33 28.68 -25.45
CA PRO A 37 -8.97 27.38 -25.29
C PRO A 37 -9.73 26.97 -26.57
N PRO A 38 -9.51 25.75 -27.13
CA PRO A 38 -10.34 25.26 -28.24
C PRO A 38 -11.83 25.21 -27.87
N ASP A 39 -12.13 24.81 -26.63
CA ASP A 39 -13.47 24.95 -26.03
C ASP A 39 -13.47 26.17 -25.09
N ALA A 40 -13.88 27.30 -25.63
CA ALA A 40 -13.92 28.55 -24.87
C ALA A 40 -14.91 28.52 -23.70
N ASN A 41 -15.92 27.67 -23.73
CA ASN A 41 -16.95 27.60 -22.68
C ASN A 41 -16.45 26.89 -21.43
N SER A 42 -15.67 25.82 -21.58
CA SER A 42 -15.10 25.08 -20.44
C SER A 42 -13.80 25.69 -19.93
N GLY A 43 -13.02 26.36 -20.80
CA GLY A 43 -11.72 26.92 -20.44
C GLY A 43 -10.59 25.89 -20.32
N PHE A 44 -10.76 24.67 -20.82
CA PHE A 44 -9.69 23.70 -20.95
C PHE A 44 -8.69 24.14 -22.04
N LEU A 45 -7.41 24.13 -21.70
CA LEU A 45 -6.31 24.57 -22.58
C LEU A 45 -5.73 23.41 -23.40
N GLY A 46 -5.60 22.24 -22.78
CA GLY A 46 -5.03 21.07 -23.42
C GLY A 46 -3.55 21.20 -23.75
N TYR A 47 -3.15 20.56 -24.87
CA TYR A 47 -1.79 20.65 -25.40
C TYR A 47 -1.49 22.05 -25.94
N PHE A 48 -0.33 22.60 -25.53
CA PHE A 48 0.31 23.73 -26.21
C PHE A 48 0.88 23.29 -27.57
N THR A 49 1.54 22.10 -27.59
CA THR A 49 2.01 21.45 -28.81
C THR A 49 1.66 19.95 -28.77
N ALA A 50 0.65 19.56 -29.52
CA ALA A 50 0.14 18.18 -29.51
C ALA A 50 1.15 17.16 -30.06
N THR A 51 1.97 17.52 -31.04
CA THR A 51 3.01 16.63 -31.61
C THR A 51 4.05 16.19 -30.60
N ASP A 52 4.40 17.06 -29.66
CA ASP A 52 5.42 16.82 -28.65
C ASP A 52 4.79 16.44 -27.30
N LYS A 53 3.47 16.34 -27.24
CA LYS A 53 2.69 16.15 -26.01
C LYS A 53 3.01 17.19 -24.92
N GLN A 54 3.39 18.40 -25.31
CA GLN A 54 3.63 19.50 -24.40
C GLN A 54 2.29 20.09 -23.97
N THR A 55 1.89 19.93 -22.72
CA THR A 55 0.69 20.55 -22.18
C THR A 55 0.93 22.04 -21.93
N THR A 56 -0.12 22.84 -21.94
CA THR A 56 -0.01 24.26 -21.60
C THR A 56 0.49 24.43 -20.17
N CYS A 57 0.03 23.61 -19.23
CA CYS A 57 0.49 23.57 -17.84
C CYS A 57 1.98 23.25 -17.72
N GLY A 58 2.48 22.36 -18.60
CA GLY A 58 3.86 21.90 -18.60
C GLY A 58 4.88 22.99 -18.96
N ASN A 59 4.47 24.11 -19.54
CA ASN A 59 5.36 25.24 -19.81
C ASN A 59 5.89 25.88 -18.50
N CYS A 60 5.12 25.81 -17.42
CA CYS A 60 5.51 26.31 -16.09
C CYS A 60 5.81 25.15 -15.13
N HIS A 61 5.01 24.07 -15.16
CA HIS A 61 5.14 22.91 -14.29
C HIS A 61 6.03 21.82 -14.92
N ILE A 62 7.26 22.18 -15.30
CA ILE A 62 8.20 21.35 -16.10
C ILE A 62 8.50 20.00 -15.46
N GLY A 63 8.63 19.93 -14.14
CA GLY A 63 8.89 18.69 -13.40
C GLY A 63 7.73 17.70 -13.53
N HIS A 64 6.50 18.17 -13.34
CA HIS A 64 5.30 17.35 -13.48
C HIS A 64 5.06 16.92 -14.93
N GLN A 65 5.28 17.81 -15.90
CA GLN A 65 5.21 17.48 -17.33
C GLN A 65 6.15 16.33 -17.70
N ARG A 66 7.41 16.39 -17.27
CA ARG A 66 8.41 15.34 -17.56
C ARG A 66 8.06 14.01 -16.92
N ALA A 67 7.50 14.04 -15.71
CA ALA A 67 7.07 12.83 -15.01
C ALA A 67 5.85 12.21 -15.69
N TRP A 68 4.82 13.03 -15.98
CA TRP A 68 3.57 12.63 -16.61
C TRP A 68 3.81 11.98 -18.00
N LEU A 69 4.74 12.47 -18.79
CA LEU A 69 5.10 11.89 -20.10
C LEU A 69 5.53 10.41 -20.03
N ASN A 70 5.90 9.90 -18.86
CA ASN A 70 6.25 8.48 -18.65
C ASN A 70 5.08 7.64 -18.12
N THR A 71 3.87 8.19 -18.07
CA THR A 71 2.68 7.50 -17.57
C THR A 71 1.81 6.98 -18.71
N ALA A 72 0.97 5.99 -18.41
CA ALA A 72 -0.02 5.51 -19.36
C ALA A 72 -1.09 6.58 -19.69
N HIS A 73 -1.27 7.57 -18.82
CA HIS A 73 -2.17 8.71 -19.07
C HIS A 73 -1.73 9.53 -20.27
N ALA A 74 -0.43 9.70 -20.47
CA ALA A 74 0.12 10.44 -21.61
C ALA A 74 -0.05 9.72 -22.97
N ASP A 75 -0.41 8.43 -22.96
CA ASP A 75 -0.65 7.63 -24.16
C ASP A 75 -2.09 7.09 -24.24
N ALA A 76 -2.99 7.66 -23.44
CA ALA A 76 -4.34 7.13 -23.29
C ALA A 76 -5.13 7.14 -24.61
N TYR A 77 -5.08 8.23 -25.36
CA TYR A 77 -5.75 8.34 -26.65
C TYR A 77 -5.13 7.40 -27.71
N ALA A 78 -3.81 7.38 -27.80
CA ALA A 78 -3.10 6.53 -28.75
C ALA A 78 -3.35 5.04 -28.48
N THR A 79 -3.37 4.65 -27.21
CA THR A 79 -3.71 3.28 -26.77
C THR A 79 -5.13 2.90 -27.17
N LEU A 80 -6.10 3.80 -26.97
CA LEU A 80 -7.48 3.57 -27.37
C LEU A 80 -7.63 3.46 -28.89
N ALA A 81 -7.07 4.41 -29.63
CA ALA A 81 -7.12 4.43 -31.09
C ALA A 81 -6.46 3.19 -31.70
N GLY A 82 -5.35 2.73 -31.14
CA GLY A 82 -4.63 1.52 -31.56
C GLY A 82 -5.34 0.20 -31.22
N SER A 83 -6.33 0.20 -30.33
CA SER A 83 -7.05 -1.00 -29.91
C SER A 83 -7.91 -1.64 -31.03
N GLY A 84 -8.28 -0.86 -32.03
CA GLY A 84 -9.23 -1.26 -33.07
C GLY A 84 -10.68 -1.45 -32.59
N SER A 85 -10.98 -1.16 -31.31
CA SER A 85 -12.29 -1.36 -30.69
C SER A 85 -12.85 -0.07 -30.05
N ALA A 86 -12.25 1.09 -30.36
CA ALA A 86 -12.65 2.38 -29.85
C ALA A 86 -14.11 2.72 -30.21
N GLN A 87 -14.89 3.10 -29.21
CA GLN A 87 -16.26 3.59 -29.36
C GLN A 87 -16.31 5.07 -28.92
N THR A 88 -17.32 5.80 -29.40
CA THR A 88 -17.44 7.23 -29.10
C THR A 88 -17.42 7.54 -27.60
N PHE A 89 -18.06 6.71 -26.78
CA PHE A 89 -18.09 6.90 -25.31
C PHE A 89 -16.75 6.65 -24.62
N CYS A 90 -15.80 5.94 -25.26
CA CYS A 90 -14.47 5.69 -24.67
C CYS A 90 -13.66 6.96 -24.57
N TYR A 91 -13.85 7.89 -25.51
CA TYR A 91 -13.02 9.09 -25.58
C TYR A 91 -13.18 10.01 -24.36
N SER A 92 -14.34 10.03 -23.70
CA SER A 92 -14.54 10.86 -22.51
C SER A 92 -13.55 10.52 -21.37
N CYS A 93 -13.09 9.26 -21.27
CA CYS A 93 -12.09 8.84 -20.29
C CYS A 93 -10.64 8.82 -20.83
N HIS A 94 -10.46 8.94 -22.15
CA HIS A 94 -9.15 8.88 -22.80
C HIS A 94 -8.68 10.23 -23.37
N THR A 95 -9.37 11.31 -23.00
CA THR A 95 -9.10 12.70 -23.42
C THR A 95 -9.36 13.66 -22.27
N VAL A 96 -9.03 14.94 -22.46
CA VAL A 96 -9.48 16.01 -21.56
C VAL A 96 -10.97 16.25 -21.79
N SER A 97 -11.78 15.97 -20.78
CA SER A 97 -13.23 16.12 -20.79
C SER A 97 -13.76 16.51 -19.40
N ASN A 98 -15.06 16.37 -19.17
CA ASN A 98 -15.64 16.53 -17.84
C ASN A 98 -15.31 15.38 -16.87
N LYS A 99 -14.60 14.34 -17.31
CA LYS A 99 -14.27 13.18 -16.47
C LYS A 99 -13.06 13.47 -15.58
N GLY A 100 -13.17 13.07 -14.31
CA GLY A 100 -12.13 13.23 -13.30
C GLY A 100 -12.09 14.60 -12.62
N ASN A 101 -12.91 15.53 -13.04
CA ASN A 101 -12.99 16.90 -12.53
C ASN A 101 -14.44 17.38 -12.36
N ALA A 102 -14.63 18.62 -11.89
CA ALA A 102 -15.97 19.15 -11.57
C ALA A 102 -16.65 19.90 -12.74
N THR A 103 -16.13 19.79 -13.95
CA THR A 103 -16.64 20.55 -15.11
C THR A 103 -17.92 19.92 -15.62
N ALA A 104 -18.89 20.74 -15.99
CA ALA A 104 -20.15 20.26 -16.55
C ALA A 104 -19.98 19.75 -18.00
N SER A 105 -20.68 18.67 -18.36
CA SER A 105 -20.71 18.13 -19.74
C SER A 105 -21.71 18.96 -20.60
N PRO A 106 -21.42 19.12 -21.93
CA PRO A 106 -20.20 18.69 -22.63
C PRO A 106 -19.05 19.67 -22.40
N ALA A 107 -17.82 19.12 -22.31
CA ALA A 107 -16.62 19.92 -22.09
C ALA A 107 -15.39 19.30 -22.77
N GLY A 108 -14.43 20.13 -23.17
CA GLY A 108 -13.21 19.70 -23.83
C GLY A 108 -13.46 18.86 -25.08
N TRP A 109 -12.96 17.65 -25.16
CA TRP A 109 -13.15 16.75 -26.29
C TRP A 109 -14.63 16.49 -26.62
N GLU A 110 -15.48 16.37 -25.62
CA GLU A 110 -16.92 16.15 -25.83
C GLU A 110 -17.60 17.34 -26.52
N ALA A 111 -17.09 18.55 -26.31
CA ALA A 111 -17.64 19.76 -26.91
C ALA A 111 -17.11 20.00 -28.32
N VAL A 112 -15.79 19.81 -28.57
CA VAL A 112 -15.15 20.28 -29.82
C VAL A 112 -14.26 19.26 -30.52
N ALA A 113 -13.97 18.11 -29.93
CA ALA A 113 -13.15 17.03 -30.50
C ALA A 113 -11.80 17.47 -31.09
N ASP A 114 -11.13 18.43 -30.42
CA ASP A 114 -9.87 18.97 -30.84
C ASP A 114 -8.67 18.11 -30.40
N THR A 115 -7.63 18.00 -31.22
CA THR A 115 -6.42 17.21 -30.94
C THR A 115 -5.66 17.73 -29.71
N ALA A 116 -5.84 19.00 -29.32
CA ALA A 116 -5.28 19.53 -28.09
C ALA A 116 -5.79 18.79 -26.84
N TYR A 117 -6.92 18.11 -26.93
CA TYR A 117 -7.54 17.38 -25.81
C TYR A 117 -7.23 15.88 -25.80
N HIS A 118 -6.39 15.37 -26.71
CA HIS A 118 -5.97 13.98 -26.66
C HIS A 118 -5.26 13.65 -25.34
N ASP A 119 -5.35 12.41 -24.91
CA ASP A 119 -4.76 11.86 -23.69
C ASP A 119 -5.36 12.40 -22.37
N VAL A 120 -5.11 11.72 -21.28
CA VAL A 120 -5.50 12.15 -19.93
C VAL A 120 -4.43 13.10 -19.41
N GLN A 121 -4.68 14.39 -19.56
CA GLN A 121 -3.74 15.46 -19.23
C GLN A 121 -3.98 16.00 -17.82
N CYS A 122 -3.22 17.05 -17.43
CA CYS A 122 -3.32 17.70 -16.14
C CYS A 122 -4.78 18.13 -15.83
N GLU A 123 -5.45 18.72 -16.81
CA GLU A 123 -6.81 19.26 -16.66
C GLU A 123 -7.88 18.19 -16.51
N SER A 124 -7.61 16.93 -16.91
CA SER A 124 -8.54 15.83 -16.65
C SER A 124 -8.77 15.59 -15.16
N CYS A 125 -7.77 15.89 -14.32
CA CYS A 125 -7.87 15.75 -12.87
C CYS A 125 -8.04 17.10 -12.16
N HIS A 126 -7.36 18.15 -12.65
CA HIS A 126 -7.33 19.46 -12.03
C HIS A 126 -8.49 20.38 -12.45
N GLY A 127 -9.12 20.08 -13.59
CA GLY A 127 -10.11 20.98 -14.19
C GLY A 127 -9.48 22.10 -15.03
N PRO A 128 -10.29 23.03 -15.57
CA PRO A 128 -9.87 24.05 -16.52
C PRO A 128 -8.79 24.98 -15.98
N GLY A 129 -7.70 25.14 -16.72
CA GLY A 129 -6.54 25.95 -16.33
C GLY A 129 -6.53 27.38 -16.85
N ASN A 130 -7.44 27.77 -17.74
CA ASN A 130 -7.38 29.05 -18.45
C ASN A 130 -7.27 30.27 -17.52
N THR A 131 -8.07 30.33 -16.45
CA THR A 131 -8.03 31.43 -15.48
C THR A 131 -6.68 31.48 -14.76
N HIS A 132 -6.16 30.34 -14.34
CA HIS A 132 -4.88 30.26 -13.64
C HIS A 132 -3.71 30.70 -14.53
N VAL A 133 -3.70 30.29 -15.78
CA VAL A 133 -2.61 30.65 -16.70
C VAL A 133 -2.62 32.14 -17.05
N GLN A 134 -3.79 32.74 -17.11
CA GLN A 134 -3.92 34.21 -17.33
C GLN A 134 -3.50 35.01 -16.10
N GLU A 135 -3.82 34.53 -14.89
CA GLU A 135 -3.57 35.21 -13.62
C GLU A 135 -2.91 34.27 -12.58
N PRO A 136 -1.68 33.78 -12.83
CA PRO A 136 -1.05 32.75 -11.98
C PRO A 136 -0.76 33.26 -10.55
N ASP A 137 -0.58 34.55 -10.37
CA ASP A 137 -0.29 35.18 -9.07
C ASP A 137 -1.55 35.71 -8.38
N ALA A 138 -2.74 35.49 -8.95
CA ALA A 138 -3.98 35.92 -8.32
C ALA A 138 -4.20 35.21 -6.96
N PRO A 139 -4.83 35.87 -5.98
CA PRO A 139 -5.17 35.24 -4.71
C PRO A 139 -5.99 33.99 -4.93
N ALA A 140 -5.72 32.96 -4.12
CA ALA A 140 -6.45 31.71 -4.20
C ALA A 140 -7.97 31.93 -4.07
N SER A 141 -8.71 31.42 -5.04
CA SER A 141 -10.16 31.48 -5.12
C SER A 141 -10.70 30.15 -5.62
N ALA A 142 -12.01 29.97 -5.63
CA ALA A 142 -12.62 28.76 -6.17
C ALA A 142 -12.18 28.54 -7.63
N GLY A 143 -11.47 27.44 -7.90
CA GLY A 143 -10.94 27.09 -9.22
C GLY A 143 -9.65 27.80 -9.64
N ASN A 144 -9.00 28.59 -8.77
CA ASN A 144 -7.70 29.21 -9.06
C ASN A 144 -6.77 29.18 -7.81
N PRO A 145 -5.65 28.39 -7.80
CA PRO A 145 -5.27 27.43 -8.85
C PRO A 145 -6.26 26.26 -8.97
N PRO A 146 -6.35 25.59 -10.12
CA PRO A 146 -7.21 24.42 -10.29
C PRO A 146 -6.62 23.23 -9.53
N LEU A 147 -7.28 22.81 -8.45
CA LEU A 147 -6.83 21.73 -7.57
C LEU A 147 -7.53 20.42 -7.92
N ALA A 148 -6.76 19.33 -8.01
CA ALA A 148 -7.31 18.01 -8.26
C ALA A 148 -8.22 17.55 -7.12
N HIS A 149 -9.29 16.81 -7.45
CA HIS A 149 -10.13 16.17 -6.46
C HIS A 149 -9.38 14.99 -5.82
N VAL A 150 -9.43 14.88 -4.51
CA VAL A 150 -8.69 13.86 -3.74
C VAL A 150 -9.55 12.68 -3.30
N GLY A 151 -10.87 12.86 -3.25
CA GLY A 151 -11.82 11.80 -2.93
C GLY A 151 -11.99 10.85 -4.12
N VAL A 152 -11.91 9.55 -3.87
CA VAL A 152 -12.01 8.52 -4.92
C VAL A 152 -13.43 8.36 -5.43
N LEU A 153 -14.40 8.35 -4.51
CA LEU A 153 -15.82 8.12 -4.82
C LEU A 153 -16.60 9.40 -5.11
N GLY A 154 -15.92 10.51 -5.09
CA GLY A 154 -16.49 11.82 -5.40
C GLY A 154 -16.64 12.73 -4.20
N ASP A 155 -16.88 13.98 -4.51
CA ASP A 155 -17.29 15.02 -3.57
C ASP A 155 -18.77 15.31 -3.84
N SER A 156 -19.60 15.16 -2.82
CA SER A 156 -21.05 15.40 -2.94
C SER A 156 -21.39 16.85 -3.31
N ALA A 157 -20.52 17.80 -3.03
CA ALA A 157 -20.72 19.21 -3.34
C ALA A 157 -20.43 19.54 -4.82
N THR A 158 -19.44 18.87 -5.42
CA THR A 158 -18.98 19.14 -6.79
C THR A 158 -19.36 18.06 -7.79
N GLN A 159 -19.81 16.88 -7.31
CA GLN A 159 -20.08 15.67 -8.09
C GLN A 159 -18.85 15.13 -8.86
N ALA A 160 -17.68 15.66 -8.66
CA ALA A 160 -16.45 15.15 -9.25
C ALA A 160 -16.04 13.84 -8.57
N ARG A 161 -15.84 12.79 -9.34
CA ARG A 161 -15.50 11.46 -8.85
C ARG A 161 -14.03 11.10 -9.02
N SER A 162 -13.19 12.05 -9.42
CA SER A 162 -11.75 11.87 -9.57
C SER A 162 -11.40 10.57 -10.31
N CYS A 163 -10.59 9.71 -9.74
CA CYS A 163 -10.18 8.43 -10.35
C CYS A 163 -11.37 7.54 -10.76
N ALA A 164 -12.48 7.57 -10.00
CA ALA A 164 -13.64 6.72 -10.23
C ALA A 164 -14.39 7.04 -11.52
N ASP A 165 -14.30 8.25 -12.06
CA ASP A 165 -14.96 8.59 -13.31
C ASP A 165 -14.45 7.78 -14.51
N CYS A 166 -13.19 7.35 -14.46
CA CYS A 166 -12.54 6.59 -15.52
C CYS A 166 -12.19 5.16 -15.08
N HIS A 167 -11.87 4.94 -13.81
CA HIS A 167 -11.37 3.67 -13.29
C HIS A 167 -12.45 2.84 -12.55
N SER A 168 -13.69 2.96 -12.98
CA SER A 168 -14.84 2.14 -12.53
C SER A 168 -15.49 1.38 -13.67
N GLY A 169 -16.32 0.39 -13.32
CA GLY A 169 -17.11 -0.41 -14.26
C GLY A 169 -16.36 -1.61 -14.85
N THR A 170 -17.00 -2.33 -15.72
CA THR A 170 -16.62 -3.69 -16.15
C THR A 170 -15.22 -3.80 -16.76
N HIS A 171 -14.76 -2.75 -17.48
CA HIS A 171 -13.45 -2.74 -18.12
C HIS A 171 -12.31 -2.27 -17.19
N HIS A 172 -12.64 -1.40 -16.23
CA HIS A 172 -11.68 -0.76 -15.33
C HIS A 172 -12.14 -0.82 -13.85
N PRO A 173 -12.40 -2.00 -13.27
CA PRO A 173 -13.03 -2.16 -11.95
C PRO A 173 -12.08 -1.85 -10.77
N PHE A 174 -11.09 -0.97 -10.95
CA PHE A 174 -10.12 -0.66 -9.91
C PHE A 174 -10.78 -0.06 -8.67
N VAL A 175 -11.65 0.93 -8.88
CA VAL A 175 -12.36 1.59 -7.78
C VAL A 175 -13.43 0.68 -7.20
N ASP A 176 -14.12 -0.09 -8.05
CA ASP A 176 -15.16 -1.03 -7.61
C ASP A 176 -14.60 -2.11 -6.69
N GLU A 177 -13.42 -2.64 -6.98
CA GLU A 177 -12.71 -3.59 -6.12
C GLU A 177 -12.14 -2.91 -4.87
N TRP A 178 -11.45 -1.77 -5.04
CA TRP A 178 -10.88 -1.02 -3.92
C TRP A 178 -11.94 -0.63 -2.88
N ALA A 179 -13.11 -0.15 -3.31
CA ALA A 179 -14.20 0.27 -2.43
C ALA A 179 -14.71 -0.87 -1.54
N GLN A 180 -14.56 -2.12 -1.97
CA GLN A 180 -14.89 -3.31 -1.21
C GLN A 180 -13.75 -3.81 -0.32
N SER A 181 -12.52 -3.32 -0.51
CA SER A 181 -11.34 -3.76 0.22
C SER A 181 -11.25 -3.17 1.63
N ALA A 182 -10.37 -3.74 2.45
CA ALA A 182 -10.06 -3.17 3.76
C ALA A 182 -9.35 -1.81 3.65
N HIS A 183 -8.63 -1.54 2.56
CA HIS A 183 -7.95 -0.25 2.36
C HIS A 183 -8.93 0.91 2.24
N ALA A 184 -10.10 0.71 1.63
CA ALA A 184 -11.15 1.74 1.58
C ALA A 184 -11.72 2.08 2.97
N ARG A 185 -11.59 1.18 3.94
CA ARG A 185 -12.06 1.32 5.33
C ARG A 185 -10.91 1.46 6.33
N SER A 186 -9.74 1.84 5.86
CA SER A 186 -8.52 1.90 6.69
C SER A 186 -8.58 2.89 7.85
N LEU A 187 -9.54 3.80 7.87
CA LEU A 187 -9.75 4.73 8.99
C LEU A 187 -10.23 4.03 10.27
N GLU A 188 -10.70 2.80 10.14
CA GLU A 188 -11.17 1.96 11.23
C GLU A 188 -10.24 0.75 11.39
N GLU A 189 -9.98 0.32 12.62
CA GLU A 189 -9.33 -0.96 12.92
C GLU A 189 -10.32 -2.11 12.77
N GLU A 190 -11.55 -1.88 13.25
CA GLU A 190 -12.72 -2.73 13.09
C GLU A 190 -13.93 -1.86 12.76
N PRO A 191 -15.02 -2.42 12.26
CA PRO A 191 -16.23 -1.65 11.98
C PRO A 191 -16.71 -0.86 13.22
N GLY A 192 -16.68 0.47 13.11
CA GLY A 192 -17.04 1.39 14.18
C GLY A 192 -15.93 1.74 15.18
N VAL A 193 -14.74 1.19 15.05
CA VAL A 193 -13.56 1.55 15.88
C VAL A 193 -12.64 2.45 15.08
N PHE A 194 -12.90 3.75 15.13
CA PHE A 194 -12.12 4.77 14.42
C PHE A 194 -10.74 4.95 15.07
N VAL A 195 -9.68 4.88 14.26
CA VAL A 195 -8.28 4.96 14.74
C VAL A 195 -7.45 6.02 14.00
N ALA A 196 -7.98 6.62 12.96
CA ALA A 196 -7.23 7.55 12.11
C ALA A 196 -6.87 8.87 12.81
N ASP A 197 -7.55 9.24 13.88
CA ASP A 197 -7.25 10.41 14.72
C ASP A 197 -6.13 10.16 15.75
N ASN A 198 -5.77 8.88 15.97
CA ASN A 198 -4.66 8.52 16.84
C ASN A 198 -3.32 8.68 16.11
N PRO A 199 -2.41 9.59 16.54
CA PRO A 199 -1.12 9.81 15.87
C PRO A 199 -0.27 8.54 15.73
N SER A 200 -0.43 7.57 16.63
CA SER A 200 0.28 6.29 16.57
C SER A 200 -0.26 5.35 15.49
N CYS A 201 -1.48 5.54 15.04
CA CYS A 201 -2.17 4.70 14.05
C CYS A 201 -2.25 5.39 12.69
N ALA A 202 -2.40 6.71 12.67
CA ALA A 202 -2.64 7.51 11.48
C ALA A 202 -1.64 7.27 10.33
N SER A 203 -0.37 7.07 10.64
CA SER A 203 0.68 6.82 9.61
C SER A 203 0.44 5.55 8.77
N CYS A 204 -0.48 4.67 9.19
CA CYS A 204 -0.86 3.46 8.45
C CYS A 204 -2.37 3.39 8.17
N HIS A 205 -3.18 4.19 8.86
CA HIS A 205 -4.64 4.13 8.77
C HIS A 205 -5.26 5.37 8.12
N GLU A 206 -4.51 6.48 7.97
CA GLU A 206 -4.99 7.73 7.35
C GLU A 206 -4.05 8.14 6.20
N GLY A 207 -4.62 8.38 5.02
CA GLY A 207 -3.85 8.55 3.78
C GLY A 207 -2.92 9.75 3.76
N LYS A 208 -3.33 10.91 4.30
CA LYS A 208 -2.47 12.11 4.39
C LYS A 208 -1.32 11.91 5.36
N ALA A 209 -1.61 11.31 6.51
CA ALA A 209 -0.60 11.01 7.52
C ALA A 209 0.39 9.95 7.03
N ALA A 210 -0.05 8.96 6.28
CA ALA A 210 0.82 7.98 5.62
C ALA A 210 1.78 8.67 4.66
N LEU A 211 1.29 9.52 3.77
CA LEU A 211 2.14 10.27 2.82
C LEU A 211 3.13 11.18 3.55
N ALA A 212 2.70 11.88 4.60
CA ALA A 212 3.58 12.72 5.41
C ALA A 212 4.66 11.88 6.11
N ALA A 213 4.31 10.72 6.69
CA ALA A 213 5.25 9.81 7.32
C ALA A 213 6.29 9.24 6.33
N TRP A 214 5.93 9.14 5.06
CA TRP A 214 6.82 8.68 3.99
C TRP A 214 7.64 9.81 3.37
N GLY A 215 7.49 11.06 3.84
CA GLY A 215 8.19 12.23 3.29
C GLY A 215 7.61 12.73 1.97
N VAL A 216 6.42 12.28 1.61
CA VAL A 216 5.67 12.80 0.47
C VAL A 216 4.93 14.05 0.92
N THR A 217 5.46 15.20 0.54
CA THR A 217 4.90 16.51 0.92
C THR A 217 3.87 16.98 -0.10
N SER A 218 2.95 17.82 0.31
CA SER A 218 2.07 18.68 -0.49
C SER A 218 0.81 18.09 -1.12
N ASN A 219 0.65 16.77 -1.28
CA ASN A 219 -0.43 16.24 -2.12
C ASN A 219 -1.88 16.60 -1.70
N TYR A 220 -2.11 16.85 -0.42
CA TYR A 220 -3.45 17.24 0.06
C TYR A 220 -3.44 18.59 0.79
N ALA A 221 -2.25 19.13 1.11
CA ALA A 221 -2.10 20.40 1.81
C ALA A 221 -2.62 21.58 0.98
N GLU A 222 -2.51 21.50 -0.33
CA GLU A 222 -2.97 22.51 -1.28
C GLU A 222 -4.47 22.81 -1.16
N ARG A 223 -5.26 21.81 -0.73
CA ARG A 223 -6.70 21.97 -0.51
C ARG A 223 -7.07 22.37 0.91
N GLY A 224 -6.10 22.57 1.79
CA GLY A 224 -6.36 22.85 3.20
C GLY A 224 -7.09 21.72 3.93
N LEU A 225 -6.93 20.48 3.48
CA LEU A 225 -7.54 19.29 4.09
C LEU A 225 -6.86 18.95 5.42
N THR A 226 -7.13 19.75 6.42
CA THR A 226 -6.69 19.58 7.81
C THR A 226 -7.89 19.37 8.71
N GLY A 227 -7.70 18.65 9.82
CA GLY A 227 -8.78 18.34 10.73
C GLY A 227 -9.42 16.97 10.48
N SER A 228 -10.12 16.49 11.49
CA SER A 228 -10.71 15.14 11.51
C SER A 228 -11.81 14.94 10.47
N GLU A 229 -12.53 15.99 10.13
CA GLU A 229 -13.58 15.97 9.11
C GLU A 229 -13.06 15.69 7.69
N ASN A 230 -11.76 15.78 7.51
CA ASN A 230 -11.08 15.59 6.23
C ASN A 230 -10.19 14.34 6.20
N PHE A 231 -10.40 13.38 7.09
CA PHE A 231 -9.66 12.12 7.06
C PHE A 231 -9.95 11.34 5.78
N LEU A 232 -8.89 10.83 5.18
CA LEU A 232 -8.93 10.02 3.97
C LEU A 232 -8.34 8.64 4.24
N GLY A 233 -9.05 7.59 3.84
CA GLY A 233 -8.51 6.23 3.88
C GLY A 233 -7.33 6.04 2.94
N MET A 234 -6.87 4.80 2.78
CA MET A 234 -5.83 4.44 1.81
C MET A 234 -6.40 4.53 0.40
N THR A 235 -6.49 5.75 -0.12
CA THR A 235 -6.99 6.04 -1.47
C THR A 235 -5.96 5.67 -2.54
N CYS A 236 -6.37 5.74 -3.82
CA CYS A 236 -5.49 5.46 -4.96
C CYS A 236 -4.20 6.29 -4.89
N ALA A 237 -4.30 7.57 -4.59
CA ALA A 237 -3.16 8.49 -4.54
C ALA A 237 -2.18 8.24 -3.38
N VAL A 238 -2.52 7.40 -2.42
CA VAL A 238 -1.57 6.98 -1.37
C VAL A 238 -0.56 5.97 -1.92
N CYS A 239 -1.02 5.02 -2.73
CA CYS A 239 -0.15 4.01 -3.33
C CYS A 239 0.41 4.45 -4.68
N HIS A 240 -0.37 5.18 -5.47
CA HIS A 240 -0.01 5.66 -6.80
C HIS A 240 0.35 7.15 -6.77
N ASP A 241 1.41 7.53 -7.48
CA ASP A 241 1.72 8.93 -7.74
C ASP A 241 1.03 9.35 -9.03
N PRO A 242 -0.01 10.22 -8.98
CA PRO A 242 -0.73 10.63 -10.18
C PRO A 242 0.15 11.30 -11.24
N HIS A 243 1.26 11.90 -10.81
CA HIS A 243 2.21 12.54 -11.72
C HIS A 243 3.29 11.60 -12.26
N GLY A 244 3.45 10.39 -11.68
CA GLY A 244 4.43 9.40 -12.13
C GLY A 244 5.88 9.78 -11.87
N SER A 245 6.15 10.59 -10.82
CA SER A 245 7.49 11.09 -10.53
C SER A 245 8.41 10.06 -9.85
N ALA A 246 7.85 9.01 -9.25
CA ALA A 246 8.61 7.99 -8.55
C ALA A 246 9.37 7.06 -9.51
N LYS A 247 10.61 6.74 -9.15
CA LYS A 247 11.53 5.95 -9.97
C LYS A 247 12.23 4.87 -9.15
N LYS A 248 12.64 3.81 -9.82
CA LYS A 248 13.58 2.81 -9.27
C LYS A 248 14.97 3.42 -9.07
N ALA A 249 15.82 2.70 -8.36
CA ALA A 249 17.22 3.11 -8.13
C ALA A 249 18.02 3.30 -9.44
N ASP A 250 17.65 2.61 -10.51
CA ASP A 250 18.25 2.75 -11.84
C ASP A 250 17.70 3.92 -12.67
N GLY A 251 16.77 4.69 -12.10
CA GLY A 251 16.14 5.84 -12.74
C GLY A 251 14.94 5.51 -13.62
N THR A 252 14.56 4.23 -13.77
CA THR A 252 13.35 3.84 -14.51
C THR A 252 12.07 4.17 -13.73
N PRO A 253 10.97 4.63 -14.39
CA PRO A 253 9.69 4.85 -13.75
C PRO A 253 9.15 3.57 -13.10
N LEU A 254 8.48 3.71 -11.96
CA LEU A 254 7.79 2.59 -11.34
C LEU A 254 6.53 2.23 -12.12
N ALA A 255 6.36 0.94 -12.41
CA ALA A 255 5.19 0.45 -13.12
C ALA A 255 3.90 0.79 -12.37
N GLY A 256 2.84 1.16 -13.11
CA GLY A 256 1.55 1.56 -12.54
C GLY A 256 1.61 2.85 -11.74
N GLN A 257 2.62 3.68 -11.96
CA GLN A 257 2.81 4.95 -11.23
C GLN A 257 2.89 4.76 -9.71
N LEU A 258 3.40 3.63 -9.23
CA LEU A 258 3.54 3.40 -7.80
C LEU A 258 4.51 4.39 -7.15
N ARG A 259 4.25 4.79 -5.90
CA ARG A 259 5.16 5.69 -5.15
C ARG A 259 6.41 5.00 -4.66
N PHE A 260 6.33 3.71 -4.38
CA PHE A 260 7.44 2.89 -3.92
C PHE A 260 7.42 1.54 -4.65
N PRO A 261 8.59 0.88 -4.76
CA PRO A 261 8.65 -0.45 -5.37
C PRO A 261 7.86 -1.49 -4.56
N ILE A 262 7.38 -2.53 -5.24
CA ILE A 262 6.69 -3.69 -4.64
C ILE A 262 7.55 -4.96 -4.68
N ASP A 263 8.68 -4.89 -5.36
CA ASP A 263 9.61 -5.99 -5.67
C ASP A 263 10.91 -5.93 -4.86
N VAL A 264 10.98 -5.06 -3.86
CA VAL A 264 12.14 -4.91 -2.97
C VAL A 264 11.86 -5.61 -1.64
N PRO A 265 12.72 -6.57 -1.21
CA PRO A 265 12.56 -7.29 0.05
C PRO A 265 13.12 -6.49 1.24
N ASP A 266 12.73 -5.25 1.36
CA ASP A 266 13.10 -4.36 2.45
C ASP A 266 11.82 -3.68 2.97
N ALA A 267 11.51 -3.93 4.24
CA ALA A 267 10.29 -3.44 4.86
C ALA A 267 10.16 -1.91 4.83
N ASN A 268 11.27 -1.18 4.81
CA ASN A 268 11.26 0.29 4.75
C ASN A 268 11.10 0.85 3.33
N GLN A 269 11.39 0.04 2.31
CA GLN A 269 11.37 0.47 0.91
C GLN A 269 10.18 -0.10 0.13
N ASN A 270 9.66 -1.28 0.52
CA ASN A 270 8.54 -1.91 -0.15
C ASN A 270 7.23 -1.19 0.20
N LEU A 271 6.45 -0.83 -0.81
CA LEU A 271 5.19 -0.09 -0.67
C LEU A 271 4.23 -0.73 0.35
N CYS A 272 3.98 -2.02 0.22
CA CYS A 272 3.05 -2.73 1.10
C CYS A 272 3.58 -2.81 2.53
N MET A 273 4.87 -3.06 2.67
CA MET A 273 5.51 -3.23 3.96
C MET A 273 5.69 -1.91 4.73
N LYS A 274 5.46 -0.76 4.11
CA LYS A 274 5.45 0.52 4.84
C LYS A 274 4.41 0.56 5.96
N CYS A 275 3.33 -0.19 5.80
CA CYS A 275 2.30 -0.38 6.83
C CYS A 275 2.30 -1.79 7.42
N HIS A 276 2.52 -2.83 6.60
CA HIS A 276 2.43 -4.24 6.97
C HIS A 276 3.73 -4.80 7.55
N GLN A 277 4.31 -4.12 8.56
CA GLN A 277 5.55 -4.53 9.24
C GLN A 277 5.58 -4.23 10.74
N ARG A 278 4.46 -3.82 11.33
CA ARG A 278 4.46 -3.30 12.69
C ARG A 278 4.35 -4.42 13.72
N ARG A 279 5.05 -4.28 14.85
CA ARG A 279 5.04 -5.21 15.99
C ARG A 279 5.15 -6.68 15.57
N SER A 280 6.20 -6.98 14.82
CA SER A 280 6.52 -8.35 14.38
C SER A 280 7.23 -9.19 15.44
N GLU A 281 7.68 -8.57 16.54
CA GLU A 281 8.35 -9.20 17.67
C GLU A 281 7.74 -8.71 18.99
N PRO A 282 7.77 -9.52 20.06
CA PRO A 282 7.28 -9.10 21.37
C PRO A 282 8.20 -8.03 21.98
N ASP A 283 7.61 -7.17 22.81
CA ASP A 283 8.30 -6.10 23.51
C ASP A 283 8.27 -6.41 25.02
N ALA A 284 9.44 -6.56 25.64
CA ALA A 284 9.58 -6.84 27.07
C ALA A 284 9.07 -5.71 28.01
N THR A 285 8.80 -4.53 27.45
CA THR A 285 8.39 -3.35 28.20
C THR A 285 6.93 -2.95 27.97
N ALA A 286 6.24 -3.64 27.06
CA ALA A 286 4.88 -3.30 26.69
C ALA A 286 4.05 -4.56 26.36
N ALA A 287 2.94 -4.73 27.07
CA ALA A 287 1.96 -5.81 26.83
C ALA A 287 1.19 -5.60 25.52
N ARG A 288 1.92 -5.62 24.38
CA ARG A 288 1.32 -5.42 23.06
C ARG A 288 1.45 -6.69 22.22
N GLY A 289 0.32 -7.15 21.71
CA GLY A 289 0.31 -8.24 20.74
C GLY A 289 0.89 -7.84 19.37
N PRO A 290 1.03 -8.79 18.46
CA PRO A 290 1.45 -8.54 17.09
C PRO A 290 0.49 -7.56 16.40
N HIS A 291 0.99 -6.81 15.42
CA HIS A 291 0.16 -5.91 14.62
C HIS A 291 0.75 -5.78 13.22
N SER A 292 0.02 -6.27 12.22
CA SER A 292 0.41 -6.23 10.81
C SER A 292 1.83 -6.75 10.52
N PRO A 293 2.24 -7.94 10.98
CA PRO A 293 3.60 -8.48 10.84
C PRO A 293 3.86 -9.14 9.48
N GLN A 294 2.99 -8.98 8.48
CA GLN A 294 2.99 -9.73 7.23
C GLN A 294 4.31 -9.63 6.45
N GLY A 295 4.90 -8.44 6.36
CA GLY A 295 6.17 -8.23 5.68
C GLY A 295 7.32 -9.01 6.34
N PRO A 296 7.62 -8.77 7.63
CA PRO A 296 8.60 -9.56 8.37
C PRO A 296 8.32 -11.06 8.35
N MET A 297 7.05 -11.47 8.45
CA MET A 297 6.68 -12.90 8.35
C MET A 297 7.05 -13.50 6.99
N LEU A 298 6.70 -12.80 5.90
CA LEU A 298 7.05 -13.22 4.53
C LEU A 298 8.57 -13.35 4.34
N LEU A 299 9.32 -12.42 4.91
CA LEU A 299 10.79 -12.37 4.77
C LEU A 299 11.55 -13.25 5.76
N GLY A 300 10.86 -13.89 6.70
CA GLY A 300 11.48 -14.82 7.65
C GLY A 300 11.99 -14.16 8.94
N ASP A 301 11.55 -12.96 9.26
CA ASP A 301 12.05 -12.13 10.37
C ASP A 301 10.95 -11.70 11.36
N ALA A 302 9.96 -12.54 11.59
CA ALA A 302 8.88 -12.28 12.54
C ALA A 302 8.85 -13.30 13.68
N GLY A 303 8.16 -12.94 14.76
CA GLY A 303 7.88 -13.81 15.90
C GLY A 303 8.96 -13.77 16.99
N TYR A 304 8.55 -14.24 18.16
CA TYR A 304 9.48 -14.60 19.25
C TYR A 304 10.35 -15.78 18.82
N LYS A 305 11.64 -15.67 19.01
CA LYS A 305 12.62 -16.74 18.73
C LYS A 305 12.93 -17.46 20.05
N PRO A 306 12.38 -18.67 20.25
CA PRO A 306 12.67 -19.44 21.46
C PRO A 306 14.16 -19.72 21.64
N ALA A 307 14.59 -20.03 22.86
CA ALA A 307 15.99 -20.35 23.15
C ALA A 307 16.48 -21.51 22.26
N GLY A 308 17.58 -21.29 21.57
CA GLY A 308 18.15 -22.27 20.62
C GLY A 308 17.50 -22.29 19.24
N PHE A 309 16.56 -21.38 18.96
CA PHE A 309 16.02 -21.23 17.62
C PHE A 309 17.10 -20.66 16.69
N ASP A 310 17.42 -21.42 15.65
CA ASP A 310 18.37 -21.02 14.60
C ASP A 310 17.66 -21.11 13.23
N PRO A 311 17.33 -19.96 12.62
CA PRO A 311 16.62 -19.94 11.35
C PRO A 311 17.40 -20.57 10.21
N ASP A 312 18.74 -20.50 10.24
CA ASP A 312 19.57 -21.08 9.19
C ASP A 312 19.59 -22.61 9.28
N VAL A 313 19.68 -23.16 10.50
CA VAL A 313 19.64 -24.59 10.75
C VAL A 313 18.24 -25.18 10.50
N GLN A 314 17.19 -24.46 10.90
CA GLN A 314 15.82 -24.91 10.76
C GLN A 314 15.22 -24.70 9.37
N ALA A 315 15.98 -24.08 8.46
CA ALA A 315 15.59 -23.87 7.06
C ALA A 315 14.24 -23.16 6.89
N VAL A 316 14.07 -22.06 7.59
CA VAL A 316 12.84 -21.25 7.61
C VAL A 316 12.61 -20.41 6.35
N ALA A 317 13.47 -20.54 5.35
CA ALA A 317 13.33 -19.83 4.08
C ALA A 317 12.06 -20.26 3.34
N SER A 318 11.24 -19.30 2.99
CA SER A 318 10.02 -19.50 2.21
C SER A 318 10.23 -19.19 0.73
N THR A 319 9.63 -19.98 -0.14
CA THR A 319 9.54 -19.69 -1.57
C THR A 319 8.74 -18.41 -1.83
N HIS A 320 7.76 -18.11 -0.97
CA HIS A 320 6.90 -16.93 -1.09
C HIS A 320 7.66 -15.61 -0.88
N GLY A 321 8.69 -15.61 -0.02
CA GLY A 321 9.60 -14.47 0.21
C GLY A 321 10.91 -14.57 -0.57
N SER A 322 10.99 -15.34 -1.65
CA SER A 322 12.20 -15.59 -2.43
C SER A 322 12.13 -15.06 -3.86
N GLU A 323 13.23 -15.21 -4.59
CA GLU A 323 13.35 -14.86 -6.02
C GLU A 323 12.30 -15.53 -6.93
N ARG A 324 11.65 -16.61 -6.48
CA ARG A 324 10.55 -17.26 -7.21
C ARG A 324 9.24 -16.47 -7.14
N ASN A 325 9.12 -15.53 -6.22
CA ASN A 325 8.03 -14.57 -6.13
C ASN A 325 8.59 -13.14 -6.16
N PRO A 326 9.09 -12.67 -7.31
CA PRO A 326 9.78 -11.39 -7.41
C PRO A 326 8.88 -10.19 -7.11
N ARG A 327 7.55 -10.36 -7.16
CA ARG A 327 6.59 -9.31 -6.85
C ARG A 327 6.14 -9.32 -5.38
N LEU A 328 6.66 -10.22 -4.57
CA LEU A 328 6.36 -10.34 -3.13
C LEU A 328 4.84 -10.30 -2.84
N CYS A 329 4.39 -9.38 -1.99
CA CYS A 329 2.99 -9.21 -1.63
C CYS A 329 2.07 -9.06 -2.85
N ALA A 330 2.47 -8.23 -3.81
CA ALA A 330 1.67 -7.97 -5.01
C ALA A 330 1.56 -9.18 -5.96
N GLY A 331 2.47 -10.14 -5.88
CA GLY A 331 2.37 -11.41 -6.62
C GLY A 331 1.11 -12.20 -6.29
N CYS A 332 0.66 -12.10 -5.05
CA CYS A 332 -0.51 -12.80 -4.57
C CYS A 332 -1.72 -11.87 -4.38
N HIS A 333 -1.52 -10.70 -3.74
CA HIS A 333 -2.60 -9.80 -3.33
C HIS A 333 -3.10 -8.87 -4.44
N VAL A 334 -2.32 -8.66 -5.51
CA VAL A 334 -2.68 -7.85 -6.68
C VAL A 334 -2.64 -8.71 -7.94
N ASN A 335 -3.35 -9.85 -7.90
CA ASN A 335 -3.45 -10.77 -9.01
C ASN A 335 -4.65 -10.40 -9.90
N SER A 336 -4.39 -10.14 -11.18
CA SER A 336 -5.43 -9.81 -12.15
C SER A 336 -5.72 -10.97 -13.09
N TYR A 337 -6.99 -11.14 -13.46
CA TYR A 337 -7.43 -12.14 -14.42
C TYR A 337 -8.74 -11.73 -15.09
N THR A 338 -9.04 -12.35 -16.22
CA THR A 338 -10.29 -12.16 -16.95
C THR A 338 -11.25 -13.31 -16.61
N VAL A 339 -12.49 -12.93 -16.31
CA VAL A 339 -13.61 -13.88 -16.14
C VAL A 339 -14.34 -14.00 -17.47
N THR A 340 -14.43 -15.21 -17.98
CA THR A 340 -15.15 -15.52 -19.21
C THR A 340 -16.27 -16.52 -18.92
N ASP A 341 -17.33 -16.44 -19.70
CA ASP A 341 -18.40 -17.44 -19.69
C ASP A 341 -17.84 -18.79 -20.12
N GLN A 342 -18.07 -19.81 -19.31
CA GLN A 342 -17.49 -21.15 -19.54
C GLN A 342 -18.04 -21.86 -20.77
N ALA A 343 -19.27 -21.53 -21.20
CA ALA A 343 -19.90 -22.17 -22.34
C ALA A 343 -19.56 -21.49 -23.66
N THR A 344 -19.48 -20.17 -23.66
CA THR A 344 -19.32 -19.34 -24.87
C THR A 344 -17.92 -18.76 -25.04
N GLY A 345 -17.11 -18.70 -23.96
CA GLY A 345 -15.84 -17.97 -23.92
C GLY A 345 -15.96 -16.45 -23.92
N ALA A 346 -17.21 -15.93 -23.89
CA ALA A 346 -17.45 -14.49 -23.93
C ALA A 346 -16.90 -13.81 -22.67
N PHE A 347 -16.37 -12.60 -22.82
CA PHE A 347 -15.93 -11.76 -21.72
C PHE A 347 -17.11 -11.45 -20.77
N GLN A 348 -16.94 -11.66 -19.49
CA GLN A 348 -17.91 -11.32 -18.46
C GLN A 348 -17.45 -10.19 -17.54
N ALA A 349 -16.22 -10.31 -17.03
CA ALA A 349 -15.66 -9.33 -16.11
C ALA A 349 -14.13 -9.41 -16.12
N ARG A 350 -13.52 -8.39 -15.56
CA ARG A 350 -12.08 -8.36 -15.24
C ARG A 350 -11.94 -8.18 -13.74
N SER A 351 -11.06 -8.96 -13.12
CA SER A 351 -10.54 -8.66 -11.79
C SER A 351 -9.15 -8.03 -11.95
N VAL A 352 -8.89 -6.96 -11.22
CA VAL A 352 -7.64 -6.20 -11.28
C VAL A 352 -6.79 -6.35 -10.01
N GLY A 353 -7.29 -7.14 -9.04
CA GLY A 353 -6.59 -7.45 -7.80
C GLY A 353 -6.68 -6.37 -6.72
N HIS A 354 -7.55 -5.36 -6.88
CA HIS A 354 -7.70 -4.28 -5.89
C HIS A 354 -8.68 -4.62 -4.75
N LEU A 355 -9.24 -5.84 -4.74
CA LEU A 355 -9.78 -6.44 -3.53
C LEU A 355 -8.68 -6.73 -2.49
N PHE A 356 -7.43 -6.84 -2.92
CA PHE A 356 -6.25 -7.23 -2.12
C PHE A 356 -6.41 -8.59 -1.42
N LEU A 357 -7.25 -9.45 -1.93
CA LEU A 357 -7.47 -10.82 -1.46
C LEU A 357 -6.74 -11.81 -2.38
N PRO A 358 -5.82 -12.64 -1.87
CA PRO A 358 -5.05 -13.57 -2.70
C PRO A 358 -5.90 -14.74 -3.21
N ILE A 359 -6.90 -15.16 -2.44
CA ILE A 359 -7.79 -16.29 -2.76
C ILE A 359 -9.26 -15.94 -2.46
N PRO A 360 -9.83 -14.89 -3.10
CA PRO A 360 -11.21 -14.49 -2.86
C PRO A 360 -12.20 -15.60 -3.21
N CYS A 361 -13.34 -15.62 -2.54
CA CYS A 361 -14.48 -16.45 -2.92
C CYS A 361 -14.98 -16.06 -4.31
N LEU A 362 -15.47 -17.02 -5.04
CA LEU A 362 -16.12 -16.82 -6.34
C LEU A 362 -17.63 -16.71 -6.17
N GLY A 363 -18.20 -15.65 -6.71
CA GLY A 363 -19.63 -15.48 -6.88
C GLY A 363 -20.18 -16.37 -8.02
N PRO A 364 -21.49 -16.28 -8.29
CA PRO A 364 -22.19 -17.17 -9.24
C PRO A 364 -21.58 -17.21 -10.65
N ASN A 365 -21.00 -16.12 -11.11
CA ASN A 365 -20.43 -16.01 -12.45
C ASN A 365 -18.88 -16.10 -12.44
N GLY A 366 -18.28 -16.65 -11.39
CA GLY A 366 -16.83 -16.71 -11.26
C GLY A 366 -16.15 -15.36 -10.93
N VAL A 367 -16.94 -14.33 -10.64
CA VAL A 367 -16.42 -13.02 -10.24
C VAL A 367 -16.00 -13.07 -8.77
N PRO A 368 -14.82 -12.56 -8.41
CA PRO A 368 -14.37 -12.49 -7.02
C PRO A 368 -15.30 -11.66 -6.15
N THR A 369 -15.44 -12.10 -4.90
CA THR A 369 -16.26 -11.41 -3.90
C THR A 369 -15.48 -11.22 -2.61
N THR A 370 -15.97 -10.37 -1.73
CA THR A 370 -15.42 -10.15 -0.37
C THR A 370 -16.00 -11.12 0.65
N ASP A 371 -16.86 -12.06 0.25
CA ASP A 371 -17.30 -13.13 1.13
C ASP A 371 -16.06 -13.96 1.59
N LYS A 372 -15.99 -14.22 2.87
CA LYS A 372 -14.90 -14.99 3.49
C LYS A 372 -15.33 -16.39 3.89
N THR A 373 -16.62 -16.69 3.80
CA THR A 373 -17.25 -17.90 4.38
C THR A 373 -17.21 -19.13 3.47
N CYS A 374 -16.92 -18.96 2.19
CA CYS A 374 -16.84 -20.06 1.24
C CYS A 374 -15.73 -21.07 1.57
N ALA A 375 -15.93 -22.32 1.19
CA ALA A 375 -14.96 -23.39 1.41
C ALA A 375 -13.60 -23.14 0.69
N TYR A 376 -12.54 -23.67 1.23
CA TYR A 376 -11.19 -23.61 0.62
C TYR A 376 -11.03 -24.75 -0.41
N THR A 377 -11.88 -24.74 -1.43
CA THR A 377 -11.86 -25.71 -2.54
C THR A 377 -11.48 -25.02 -3.85
N ALA A 378 -11.05 -25.81 -4.83
CA ALA A 378 -10.70 -25.30 -6.16
C ALA A 378 -11.86 -24.61 -6.89
N SER A 379 -13.10 -25.00 -6.58
CA SER A 379 -14.29 -24.45 -7.22
C SER A 379 -14.92 -23.25 -6.51
N ALA A 380 -14.69 -23.12 -5.20
CA ALA A 380 -15.30 -22.03 -4.42
C ALA A 380 -14.46 -20.76 -4.38
N ARG A 381 -13.17 -20.86 -4.69
CA ARG A 381 -12.20 -19.75 -4.65
C ARG A 381 -11.39 -19.68 -5.93
N THR A 382 -10.90 -18.49 -6.27
CA THR A 382 -9.82 -18.40 -7.27
C THR A 382 -8.48 -18.69 -6.63
N TRP A 383 -7.66 -19.49 -7.33
CA TRP A 383 -6.31 -19.85 -6.92
C TRP A 383 -5.25 -19.31 -7.89
N GLY A 384 -5.66 -18.37 -8.76
CA GLY A 384 -4.78 -17.80 -9.78
C GLY A 384 -3.46 -17.26 -9.23
N ALA A 385 -3.51 -16.62 -8.06
CA ALA A 385 -2.31 -16.14 -7.37
C ALA A 385 -1.34 -17.27 -6.99
N CYS A 386 -1.87 -18.43 -6.62
CA CYS A 386 -1.07 -19.59 -6.20
C CYS A 386 -0.52 -20.38 -7.38
N THR A 387 -1.23 -20.40 -8.51
CA THR A 387 -0.89 -21.19 -9.69
C THR A 387 -0.13 -20.39 -10.75
N SER A 388 -0.04 -19.08 -10.59
CA SER A 388 0.73 -18.20 -11.48
C SER A 388 2.21 -18.59 -11.49
N ALA A 389 2.86 -18.40 -12.63
CA ALA A 389 4.28 -18.72 -12.82
C ALA A 389 4.69 -20.16 -12.48
N GLY A 390 3.73 -21.13 -12.46
CA GLY A 390 4.00 -22.54 -12.18
C GLY A 390 4.32 -22.87 -10.73
N CYS A 391 3.87 -22.02 -9.77
CA CYS A 391 4.17 -22.23 -8.34
C CYS A 391 3.51 -23.47 -7.77
N HIS A 392 2.19 -23.65 -7.87
CA HIS A 392 1.42 -24.75 -7.30
C HIS A 392 0.67 -25.61 -8.33
N GLY A 393 1.17 -25.71 -9.55
CA GLY A 393 0.59 -26.58 -10.59
C GLY A 393 -0.82 -26.16 -11.00
N ASP A 394 -1.84 -26.56 -10.22
CA ASP A 394 -3.24 -26.25 -10.45
C ASP A 394 -4.00 -25.84 -9.17
N ALA A 395 -5.24 -25.39 -9.32
CA ALA A 395 -6.09 -24.93 -8.23
C ALA A 395 -6.35 -26.02 -7.17
N THR A 396 -6.47 -27.27 -7.58
CA THR A 396 -6.70 -28.41 -6.67
C THR A 396 -5.47 -28.64 -5.79
N THR A 397 -4.30 -28.64 -6.40
CA THR A 397 -3.01 -28.78 -5.70
C THR A 397 -2.77 -27.61 -4.75
N ALA A 398 -3.05 -26.38 -5.18
CA ALA A 398 -2.93 -25.19 -4.34
C ALA A 398 -3.89 -25.24 -3.13
N ALA A 399 -5.15 -25.59 -3.35
CA ALA A 399 -6.16 -25.72 -2.30
C ALA A 399 -5.78 -26.80 -1.28
N ALA A 400 -5.27 -27.94 -1.74
CA ALA A 400 -4.83 -29.02 -0.86
C ALA A 400 -3.61 -28.61 -0.01
N ALA A 401 -2.62 -27.94 -0.63
CA ALA A 401 -1.44 -27.45 0.08
C ALA A 401 -1.81 -26.39 1.14
N PHE A 402 -2.68 -25.45 0.79
CA PHE A 402 -3.20 -24.45 1.73
C PHE A 402 -3.92 -25.09 2.91
N THR A 403 -4.85 -26.02 2.64
CA THR A 403 -5.65 -26.70 3.68
C THR A 403 -4.77 -27.49 4.62
N LEU A 404 -3.79 -28.22 4.09
CA LEU A 404 -2.86 -29.01 4.90
C LEU A 404 -1.97 -28.11 5.77
N SER A 405 -1.43 -27.02 5.22
CA SER A 405 -0.63 -26.06 5.98
C SER A 405 -1.44 -25.46 7.12
N ARG A 406 -2.66 -25.00 6.82
CA ARG A 406 -3.56 -24.44 7.81
C ARG A 406 -3.88 -25.40 8.95
N GLN A 407 -4.23 -26.66 8.63
CA GLN A 407 -4.52 -27.66 9.65
C GLN A 407 -3.31 -27.91 10.57
N ARG A 408 -2.09 -27.94 10.02
CA ARG A 408 -0.88 -28.07 10.84
C ARG A 408 -0.67 -26.88 11.77
N MET A 409 -0.91 -25.66 11.27
CA MET A 409 -0.82 -24.46 12.11
C MET A 409 -1.88 -24.48 13.21
N ASP A 410 -3.12 -24.83 12.88
CA ASP A 410 -4.22 -24.95 13.85
C ASP A 410 -3.90 -25.99 14.95
N ASP A 411 -3.36 -27.14 14.58
CA ASP A 411 -2.97 -28.19 15.55
C ASP A 411 -1.88 -27.70 16.50
N LEU A 412 -0.84 -27.05 15.99
CA LEU A 412 0.28 -26.55 16.79
C LEU A 412 -0.11 -25.35 17.67
N THR A 413 -0.88 -24.39 17.12
CA THR A 413 -1.33 -23.23 17.89
C THR A 413 -2.24 -23.64 19.04
N ARG A 414 -3.15 -24.59 18.81
CA ARG A 414 -4.04 -25.12 19.87
C ARG A 414 -3.32 -25.93 20.92
N GLU A 415 -2.19 -26.56 20.61
CA GLU A 415 -1.37 -27.23 21.60
C GLU A 415 -0.75 -26.23 22.58
N ILE A 416 -0.33 -25.09 22.06
CA ILE A 416 0.26 -24.02 22.88
C ILE A 416 -0.85 -23.28 23.63
N TRP A 417 -1.87 -22.82 22.90
CA TRP A 417 -2.99 -22.08 23.46
C TRP A 417 -4.22 -22.19 22.56
N ASP A 418 -5.28 -22.78 23.10
CA ASP A 418 -6.60 -22.88 22.46
C ASP A 418 -7.55 -21.93 23.19
N ASP A 419 -7.65 -20.71 22.68
CA ASP A 419 -8.53 -19.65 23.17
C ASP A 419 -9.99 -20.02 22.81
N ILE A 420 -10.63 -20.76 23.72
CA ILE A 420 -11.93 -21.40 23.46
C ILE A 420 -13.08 -20.38 23.48
N ASN A 421 -12.97 -19.39 24.34
CA ASN A 421 -13.99 -18.33 24.49
C ASN A 421 -13.77 -17.15 23.52
N ALA A 422 -12.63 -17.11 22.81
CA ALA A 422 -12.25 -16.10 21.82
C ALA A 422 -12.15 -14.67 22.39
N ASP A 423 -11.68 -14.54 23.65
CA ASP A 423 -11.50 -13.24 24.30
C ASP A 423 -10.07 -12.71 24.25
N ASP A 424 -9.15 -13.47 23.66
CA ASP A 424 -7.70 -13.18 23.53
C ASP A 424 -6.97 -13.04 24.88
N VAL A 425 -7.54 -13.60 25.95
CA VAL A 425 -6.98 -13.66 27.31
C VAL A 425 -6.64 -15.10 27.64
N VAL A 426 -5.46 -15.36 28.18
CA VAL A 426 -5.09 -16.70 28.66
C VAL A 426 -5.69 -16.89 30.05
N ASP A 427 -6.63 -17.83 30.19
CA ASP A 427 -7.26 -18.16 31.45
C ASP A 427 -7.66 -19.66 31.54
N ASP A 428 -8.41 -20.02 32.59
CA ASP A 428 -8.85 -21.38 32.88
C ASP A 428 -10.07 -21.84 32.03
N ALA A 429 -10.67 -20.95 31.24
CA ALA A 429 -11.68 -21.29 30.25
C ALA A 429 -11.04 -21.84 28.93
N ASP A 430 -9.75 -21.66 28.77
CA ASP A 430 -8.99 -22.01 27.60
C ASP A 430 -8.42 -23.44 27.64
N GLY A 431 -7.74 -23.82 26.55
CA GLY A 431 -7.00 -25.06 26.41
C GLY A 431 -5.54 -24.86 26.00
N GLY A 432 -4.82 -25.96 25.92
CA GLY A 432 -3.40 -25.93 25.59
C GLY A 432 -2.47 -25.64 26.77
N TYR A 433 -1.18 -25.53 26.49
CA TYR A 433 -0.16 -25.43 27.54
C TYR A 433 -0.26 -24.13 28.34
N LEU A 434 -0.57 -23.01 27.69
CA LEU A 434 -0.62 -21.69 28.37
C LEU A 434 -1.77 -21.58 29.37
N ALA A 435 -2.84 -22.34 29.21
CA ALA A 435 -3.97 -22.38 30.13
C ALA A 435 -3.72 -23.22 31.38
N ASP A 436 -2.61 -23.97 31.45
CA ASP A 436 -2.23 -24.76 32.61
C ASP A 436 -1.58 -23.87 33.71
N VAL A 437 -2.39 -23.22 34.50
CA VAL A 437 -1.95 -22.31 35.56
C VAL A 437 -1.15 -22.97 36.70
N VAL A 438 -1.13 -24.30 36.76
CA VAL A 438 -0.31 -25.05 37.72
C VAL A 438 1.12 -25.15 37.21
N ALA A 439 1.28 -25.44 35.93
CA ALA A 439 2.59 -25.53 35.28
C ALA A 439 3.15 -24.14 34.89
N ILE A 440 2.30 -23.22 34.43
CA ILE A 440 2.69 -21.88 34.00
C ILE A 440 1.98 -20.82 34.86
N PRO A 441 2.61 -20.33 35.93
CA PRO A 441 1.95 -19.39 36.83
C PRO A 441 1.68 -18.02 36.15
N PRO A 442 0.63 -17.29 36.55
CA PRO A 442 0.26 -16.00 35.95
C PRO A 442 1.39 -14.95 35.93
N ALA A 443 2.37 -15.06 36.83
CA ALA A 443 3.53 -14.18 36.86
C ALA A 443 4.39 -14.27 35.57
N GLU A 444 4.33 -15.38 34.83
CA GLU A 444 5.03 -15.55 33.57
C GLU A 444 4.41 -14.79 32.37
N PHE A 445 3.29 -14.11 32.61
CA PHE A 445 2.63 -13.24 31.61
C PHE A 445 2.72 -11.75 31.96
N LEU A 446 3.67 -11.35 32.82
CA LEU A 446 3.88 -9.95 33.22
C LEU A 446 4.77 -9.20 32.22
N ALA A 447 4.21 -8.81 31.11
CA ALA A 447 4.89 -8.17 29.96
C ALA A 447 5.62 -6.83 30.26
N THR A 448 5.71 -6.41 31.51
CA THR A 448 6.36 -5.13 31.91
C THR A 448 7.52 -5.34 32.89
N ASP A 449 7.97 -6.56 33.06
CA ASP A 449 9.07 -6.91 33.97
C ASP A 449 10.47 -6.77 33.35
N GLY A 450 10.55 -6.35 32.08
CA GLY A 450 11.79 -6.13 31.33
C GLY A 450 12.34 -7.39 30.66
N ARG A 451 11.59 -8.49 30.62
CA ARG A 451 11.91 -9.72 29.91
C ARG A 451 10.71 -10.22 29.11
N VAL A 452 10.95 -11.01 28.11
CA VAL A 452 9.94 -11.83 27.45
C VAL A 452 10.13 -13.26 27.95
N SER A 453 9.14 -13.75 28.72
CA SER A 453 9.16 -15.14 29.19
C SER A 453 8.86 -16.12 28.03
N PRO A 454 9.20 -17.41 28.13
CA PRO A 454 8.78 -18.41 27.15
C PRO A 454 7.26 -18.47 26.94
N ALA A 455 6.47 -18.25 28.00
CA ALA A 455 5.01 -18.20 27.91
C ALA A 455 4.51 -16.99 27.12
N GLU A 456 5.04 -15.80 27.38
CA GLU A 456 4.72 -14.58 26.62
C GLU A 456 5.15 -14.70 25.16
N GLY A 457 6.35 -15.24 24.92
CA GLY A 457 6.85 -15.44 23.55
C GLY A 457 6.00 -16.44 22.77
N ALA A 458 5.60 -17.52 23.39
CA ALA A 458 4.70 -18.52 22.79
C ALA A 458 3.30 -17.94 22.53
N ARG A 459 2.74 -17.17 23.50
CA ARG A 459 1.48 -16.43 23.32
C ARG A 459 1.57 -15.48 22.12
N PHE A 460 2.66 -14.71 22.04
CA PHE A 460 2.87 -13.78 20.92
C PHE A 460 2.86 -14.51 19.57
N ASN A 461 3.57 -15.63 19.45
CA ASN A 461 3.64 -16.41 18.22
C ASN A 461 2.28 -17.02 17.84
N VAL A 462 1.51 -17.52 18.81
CA VAL A 462 0.15 -18.02 18.56
C VAL A 462 -0.75 -16.90 18.06
N ARG A 463 -0.77 -15.75 18.74
CA ARG A 463 -1.55 -14.58 18.32
C ARG A 463 -1.15 -14.08 16.93
N MET A 464 0.14 -14.10 16.63
CA MET A 464 0.65 -13.67 15.32
C MET A 464 0.11 -14.57 14.20
N LEU A 465 -0.01 -15.87 14.40
CA LEU A 465 -0.41 -16.82 13.37
C LEU A 465 -1.92 -17.08 13.29
N ARG A 466 -2.67 -16.74 14.34
CA ARG A 466 -4.13 -16.76 14.28
C ARG A 466 -4.70 -15.62 13.43
N ILE A 467 -5.89 -15.84 12.86
CA ILE A 467 -6.68 -14.80 12.18
C ILE A 467 -7.46 -14.00 13.24
N VAL A 468 -6.76 -13.41 14.21
CA VAL A 468 -7.32 -12.47 15.18
C VAL A 468 -6.68 -11.09 14.98
N HIS A 469 -7.26 -10.09 15.56
CA HIS A 469 -6.86 -8.68 15.44
C HIS A 469 -5.35 -8.47 15.48
N GLY A 470 -4.82 -7.89 14.40
CA GLY A 470 -3.43 -7.52 14.30
C GLY A 470 -2.45 -8.63 13.90
N GLY A 471 -2.88 -9.88 13.78
CA GLY A 471 -2.02 -11.00 13.37
C GLY A 471 -1.60 -10.98 11.90
N ASP A 472 -0.88 -12.01 11.49
CA ASP A 472 -0.44 -12.22 10.10
C ASP A 472 -1.62 -12.45 9.13
N GLY A 473 -2.73 -12.96 9.61
CA GLY A 473 -3.98 -13.17 8.85
C GLY A 473 -3.91 -14.25 7.77
N SER A 474 -2.76 -14.91 7.57
CA SER A 474 -2.53 -15.90 6.51
C SER A 474 -2.61 -17.35 6.98
N SER A 475 -2.78 -17.62 8.26
CA SER A 475 -2.61 -18.95 8.86
C SER A 475 -1.25 -19.58 8.52
N GLY A 476 -0.19 -18.77 8.54
CA GLY A 476 1.18 -19.17 8.27
C GLY A 476 1.55 -19.26 6.77
N VAL A 477 0.65 -18.92 5.85
CA VAL A 477 0.93 -19.03 4.39
C VAL A 477 2.04 -18.08 3.92
N HIS A 478 2.21 -16.92 4.54
CA HIS A 478 3.31 -16.03 4.17
C HIS A 478 4.66 -16.71 4.29
N ASN A 479 4.87 -17.50 5.36
CA ASN A 479 6.06 -18.32 5.52
C ASN A 479 5.75 -19.57 6.35
N PRO A 480 5.24 -20.65 5.73
CA PRO A 480 4.83 -21.86 6.45
C PRO A 480 5.98 -22.57 7.18
N PHE A 481 7.20 -22.38 6.72
CA PHE A 481 8.38 -22.97 7.37
C PHE A 481 8.73 -22.22 8.65
N LEU A 482 8.77 -20.89 8.61
CA LEU A 482 9.00 -20.08 9.81
C LEU A 482 7.88 -20.30 10.83
N ALA A 483 6.62 -20.23 10.40
CA ALA A 483 5.45 -20.42 11.26
C ALA A 483 5.53 -21.75 12.03
N GLU A 484 5.73 -22.85 11.32
CA GLU A 484 5.82 -24.17 11.94
C GLU A 484 7.08 -24.29 12.83
N ALA A 485 8.22 -23.76 12.40
CA ALA A 485 9.46 -23.83 13.17
C ALA A 485 9.34 -23.09 14.50
N LEU A 486 8.76 -21.88 14.50
CA LEU A 486 8.51 -21.10 15.71
C LEU A 486 7.59 -21.84 16.69
N LEU A 487 6.47 -22.38 16.20
CA LEU A 487 5.53 -23.10 17.06
C LEU A 487 6.13 -24.38 17.65
N ARG A 488 6.89 -25.15 16.86
CA ARG A 488 7.59 -26.33 17.36
C ARG A 488 8.61 -25.96 18.43
N ALA A 489 9.44 -24.94 18.17
CA ALA A 489 10.42 -24.48 19.13
C ALA A 489 9.78 -23.92 20.42
N ASN A 490 8.62 -23.23 20.31
CA ASN A 490 7.86 -22.83 21.49
C ASN A 490 7.37 -24.03 22.32
N ILE A 491 6.85 -25.06 21.68
CA ILE A 491 6.42 -26.29 22.38
C ILE A 491 7.60 -26.93 23.13
N GLU A 492 8.77 -27.02 22.49
CA GLU A 492 9.99 -27.59 23.10
C GLU A 492 10.47 -26.73 24.28
N GLU A 493 10.53 -25.40 24.10
CA GLU A 493 10.95 -24.47 25.15
C GLU A 493 9.99 -24.47 26.36
N LEU A 494 8.68 -24.45 26.13
CA LEU A 494 7.66 -24.52 27.19
C LEU A 494 7.83 -25.80 28.00
N LYS A 495 7.99 -26.96 27.35
CA LYS A 495 8.19 -28.24 28.05
C LYS A 495 9.52 -28.31 28.81
N ALA A 496 10.55 -27.67 28.32
CA ALA A 496 11.85 -27.60 28.99
C ALA A 496 11.83 -26.66 30.22
N THR A 497 11.06 -25.57 30.12
CA THR A 497 11.01 -24.51 31.16
C THR A 497 9.98 -24.82 32.26
N TYR A 498 8.82 -25.36 31.89
CA TYR A 498 7.70 -25.58 32.79
C TYR A 498 7.43 -27.09 32.98
N PRO A 499 8.01 -27.71 34.04
CA PRO A 499 7.78 -29.10 34.30
C PRO A 499 6.34 -29.36 34.74
N GLY A 500 5.74 -30.42 34.28
CA GLY A 500 4.35 -30.77 34.61
C GLY A 500 3.35 -30.57 33.46
N LEU A 501 3.76 -29.95 32.37
CA LEU A 501 2.90 -29.85 31.19
C LEU A 501 2.49 -31.22 30.64
N PRO A 502 1.26 -31.40 30.15
CA PRO A 502 0.76 -32.69 29.66
C PRO A 502 1.55 -33.20 28.46
N ALA A 503 1.37 -34.51 28.17
CA ALA A 503 1.93 -35.10 26.94
C ALA A 503 1.28 -34.48 25.71
N LEU A 504 2.05 -34.38 24.63
CA LEU A 504 1.57 -33.88 23.33
C LEU A 504 0.38 -34.72 22.83
N ARG A 505 -0.61 -34.05 22.26
CA ARG A 505 -1.67 -34.71 21.51
C ARG A 505 -1.09 -35.52 20.37
N ALA A 506 -1.67 -36.69 20.06
CA ALA A 506 -1.12 -37.61 19.08
C ALA A 506 -0.81 -36.96 17.72
N ARG A 507 -1.70 -36.13 17.25
CA ARG A 507 -1.53 -35.40 15.98
C ARG A 507 -0.36 -34.40 16.02
N VAL A 508 -0.19 -33.68 17.11
CA VAL A 508 0.93 -32.75 17.32
C VAL A 508 2.24 -33.55 17.42
N GLN A 509 2.24 -34.69 18.12
CA GLN A 509 3.42 -35.58 18.15
C GLN A 509 3.85 -36.05 16.77
N GLU A 510 2.90 -36.38 15.87
CA GLU A 510 3.20 -36.68 14.46
C GLU A 510 3.84 -35.50 13.74
N ILE A 511 3.30 -34.29 13.94
CA ILE A 511 3.86 -33.08 13.34
C ILE A 511 5.29 -32.86 13.86
N MET A 512 5.51 -32.93 15.17
CA MET A 512 6.82 -32.70 15.80
C MET A 512 7.89 -33.71 15.30
N ASN A 513 7.50 -34.93 15.04
CA ASN A 513 8.41 -35.98 14.55
C ASN A 513 8.61 -35.97 13.02
N GLY A 514 7.74 -35.24 12.29
CA GLY A 514 7.76 -35.16 10.85
C GLY A 514 8.70 -34.09 10.30
N PRO A 515 8.87 -34.01 8.97
CA PRO A 515 9.63 -32.94 8.34
C PRO A 515 8.94 -31.58 8.56
N LEU A 516 9.74 -30.50 8.55
CA LEU A 516 9.24 -29.14 8.62
C LEU A 516 8.48 -28.79 7.34
N GLY A 517 7.29 -28.24 7.49
CA GLY A 517 6.40 -27.88 6.40
C GLY A 517 5.58 -29.08 5.88
N ALA A 518 4.38 -28.78 5.38
CA ALA A 518 3.48 -29.78 4.82
C ALA A 518 3.94 -30.34 3.46
N VAL A 519 4.99 -29.77 2.88
CA VAL A 519 5.49 -30.11 1.54
C VAL A 519 6.72 -31.00 1.68
N THR A 520 6.69 -32.17 1.03
CA THR A 520 7.76 -33.18 1.08
C THR A 520 9.08 -32.74 0.43
N LYS A 521 9.13 -31.57 -0.20
CA LYS A 521 10.35 -31.02 -0.80
C LYS A 521 10.64 -29.65 -0.25
N ARG A 522 11.84 -29.46 0.28
CA ARG A 522 12.39 -28.15 0.64
C ARG A 522 12.31 -27.19 -0.55
N PRO A 523 11.96 -25.91 -0.34
CA PRO A 523 12.14 -24.89 -1.37
C PRO A 523 13.63 -24.88 -1.77
N LEU A 524 13.88 -25.01 -3.07
CA LEU A 524 15.24 -24.91 -3.63
C LEU A 524 15.67 -23.45 -3.85
N SER A 525 14.81 -22.51 -3.51
CA SER A 525 15.03 -21.08 -3.72
C SER A 525 15.76 -20.45 -2.55
N ARG A 526 16.70 -19.58 -2.88
CA ARG A 526 17.44 -18.77 -1.92
C ARG A 526 16.53 -17.66 -1.39
N PRO A 527 16.54 -17.34 -0.08
CA PRO A 527 15.84 -16.15 0.43
C PRO A 527 16.32 -14.90 -0.29
N LEU A 528 15.43 -13.94 -0.52
CA LEU A 528 15.79 -12.64 -1.09
C LEU A 528 16.66 -11.81 -0.14
N ILE A 529 16.58 -12.09 1.16
CA ILE A 529 17.45 -11.49 2.17
C ILE A 529 18.44 -12.56 2.65
N SER A 530 19.70 -12.37 2.34
CA SER A 530 20.82 -13.02 3.04
C SER A 530 21.27 -12.10 4.16
N ARG A 531 20.45 -11.89 5.18
CA ARG A 531 20.92 -11.22 6.41
C ARG A 531 21.28 -12.31 7.42
N PRO A 532 22.51 -12.23 8.03
CA PRO A 532 22.68 -12.83 9.33
C PRO A 532 21.73 -12.07 10.27
N ILE A 533 20.86 -12.78 10.95
CA ILE A 533 20.04 -12.22 12.03
C ILE A 533 21.05 -11.82 13.11
N THR A 534 21.47 -10.57 13.09
CA THR A 534 22.19 -10.03 14.23
C THR A 534 21.17 -9.87 15.34
N ALA A 535 21.24 -10.72 16.34
CA ALA A 535 20.55 -10.51 17.61
C ALA A 535 20.85 -9.07 18.06
N ARG A 536 19.81 -8.26 18.19
CA ARG A 536 19.84 -6.96 18.85
C ARG A 536 19.50 -7.13 20.30
#